data_60f9c490755822fa4799bea4d30b6688
#
_entry.id   60f9c490755822fa4799bea4d30b6688
#
_cell.length_a   1.000
_cell.length_b   1.000
_cell.length_c   1.000
_cell.angle_alpha   90.00
_cell.angle_beta   90.00
_cell.angle_gamma   90.00
#
_symmetry.space_group_name_H-M   'P 1'
#
loop_
_entity.id
_entity.type
_entity.pdbx_description
1 polymer ?
#
loop_
_entity_poly.entity_id
_entity_poly.type
_entity_poly.pdbx_seq_one_letter_code
_entity_poly.pdbx_strand_id
1 'polypeptide(L)'
;IFNYAMRYYNLQDNPCRKAGAIGKSKGEPKDFWMQEEFNAFLETVSDKPETRMAFLLLYWTGMRIGELLALTYNDINLEEKTISINKSYQRLKGKDMITQPKTPKSIRVITMPDFLAEEFREYCSHLYGIMKKERLFRFTKSHMEHCMATGIERSGVKRIRLHDLRHSHASMLVDMGVAPLEIAERLGHEKVETT
;
A
#
# COMPACT_ATOMS: atom_id res chain seq x y z
N ILE A 1 0.54 -26.74 -9.76
CA ILE A 1 0.75 -27.76 -10.81
C ILE A 1 0.69 -29.17 -10.20
N PHE A 2 1.59 -29.56 -9.27
CA PHE A 2 1.64 -30.95 -8.77
C PHE A 2 0.40 -31.39 -8.00
N ASN A 3 -0.24 -30.54 -7.19
CA ASN A 3 -1.51 -30.87 -6.54
C ASN A 3 -2.65 -31.10 -7.59
N TYR A 4 -2.62 -30.38 -8.69
CA TYR A 4 -3.54 -30.60 -9.81
C TYR A 4 -3.26 -31.93 -10.51
N ALA A 5 -1.98 -32.23 -10.76
CA ALA A 5 -1.58 -33.50 -11.36
C ALA A 5 -1.93 -34.73 -10.49
N MET A 6 -1.81 -34.59 -9.15
CA MET A 6 -2.31 -35.64 -8.24
C MET A 6 -3.82 -35.84 -8.36
N ARG A 7 -4.58 -34.76 -8.51
CA ARG A 7 -6.05 -34.80 -8.54
C ARG A 7 -6.61 -35.30 -9.86
N TYR A 8 -5.95 -34.97 -10.99
CA TYR A 8 -6.51 -35.18 -12.33
C TYR A 8 -5.68 -36.09 -13.24
N TYR A 9 -4.44 -36.39 -12.88
CA TYR A 9 -3.50 -37.16 -13.72
C TYR A 9 -2.85 -38.33 -12.98
N ASN A 10 -3.47 -38.80 -11.90
CA ASN A 10 -3.01 -39.94 -11.11
C ASN A 10 -1.54 -39.88 -10.65
N LEU A 11 -0.98 -38.68 -10.48
CA LEU A 11 0.33 -38.52 -9.88
C LEU A 11 0.26 -39.01 -8.43
N GLN A 12 0.98 -40.07 -8.09
CA GLN A 12 0.89 -40.73 -6.76
C GLN A 12 1.37 -39.83 -5.62
N ASP A 13 2.30 -38.89 -5.92
CA ASP A 13 2.92 -38.09 -4.87
C ASP A 13 3.34 -36.72 -5.39
N ASN A 14 3.36 -35.72 -4.51
CA ASN A 14 3.81 -34.36 -4.85
C ASN A 14 5.30 -34.22 -4.52
N PRO A 15 6.21 -34.16 -5.51
CA PRO A 15 7.64 -34.04 -5.28
C PRO A 15 8.02 -32.78 -4.49
N CYS A 16 7.26 -31.70 -4.63
CA CYS A 16 7.49 -30.47 -3.84
C CYS A 16 7.17 -30.64 -2.36
N ARG A 17 6.23 -31.54 -2.00
CA ARG A 17 5.99 -31.87 -0.58
C ARG A 17 7.12 -32.69 0.02
N LYS A 18 7.68 -33.64 -0.76
CA LYS A 18 8.85 -34.43 -0.34
C LYS A 18 10.11 -33.58 -0.20
N ALA A 19 10.36 -32.68 -1.12
CA ALA A 19 11.49 -31.77 -1.07
C ALA A 19 11.45 -30.78 0.12
N GLY A 20 10.25 -30.56 0.70
CA GLY A 20 10.08 -29.59 1.78
C GLY A 20 10.20 -28.13 1.32
N ALA A 21 10.16 -27.22 2.26
CA ALA A 21 10.35 -25.80 1.97
C ALA A 21 11.83 -25.49 1.78
N ILE A 22 12.20 -24.96 0.62
CA ILE A 22 13.56 -24.48 0.34
C ILE A 22 13.62 -23.02 0.80
N GLY A 23 14.50 -22.72 1.77
CA GLY A 23 14.72 -21.36 2.29
C GLY A 23 14.47 -21.25 3.80
N LYS A 24 14.68 -20.06 4.35
CA LYS A 24 14.42 -19.76 5.76
C LYS A 24 12.91 -19.82 6.01
N SER A 25 12.45 -20.62 6.96
CA SER A 25 11.04 -20.78 7.34
C SER A 25 10.45 -19.55 8.03
N LYS A 26 11.30 -18.68 8.60
CA LYS A 26 10.93 -17.39 9.16
C LYS A 26 11.70 -16.30 8.42
N GLY A 27 11.01 -15.36 7.80
CA GLY A 27 11.60 -14.12 7.31
C GLY A 27 12.24 -13.35 8.47
N GLU A 28 13.26 -12.56 8.20
CA GLU A 28 13.75 -11.60 9.18
C GLU A 28 12.61 -10.66 9.59
N PRO A 29 12.63 -10.15 10.85
CA PRO A 29 11.67 -9.15 11.28
C PRO A 29 11.62 -8.04 10.23
N LYS A 30 10.41 -7.66 9.83
CA LYS A 30 10.26 -6.58 8.84
C LYS A 30 10.46 -5.26 9.57
N ASP A 31 11.42 -4.48 9.10
CA ASP A 31 11.59 -3.12 9.58
C ASP A 31 10.38 -2.26 9.17
N PHE A 32 10.04 -1.34 10.04
CA PHE A 32 8.99 -0.35 9.82
C PHE A 32 9.44 1.00 10.40
N TRP A 33 8.82 2.09 9.96
CA TRP A 33 9.08 3.42 10.51
C TRP A 33 8.09 3.76 11.60
N MET A 34 8.61 4.30 12.68
CA MET A 34 7.83 5.07 13.63
C MET A 34 7.45 6.42 13.04
N GLN A 35 6.54 7.15 13.67
CA GLN A 35 6.05 8.42 13.15
C GLN A 35 7.15 9.47 13.01
N GLU A 36 8.11 9.50 13.92
CA GLU A 36 9.25 10.43 13.89
C GLU A 36 10.15 10.18 12.68
N GLU A 37 10.43 8.91 12.36
CA GLU A 37 11.22 8.53 11.19
C GLU A 37 10.46 8.87 9.87
N PHE A 38 9.16 8.65 9.85
CA PHE A 38 8.32 9.02 8.72
C PHE A 38 8.29 10.54 8.52
N ASN A 39 8.15 11.33 9.58
CA ASN A 39 8.17 12.78 9.52
C ASN A 39 9.53 13.31 9.02
N ALA A 40 10.64 12.79 9.54
CA ALA A 40 11.97 13.14 9.07
C ALA A 40 12.18 12.82 7.57
N PHE A 41 11.65 11.69 7.11
CA PHE A 41 11.63 11.36 5.68
C PHE A 41 10.76 12.34 4.89
N LEU A 42 9.56 12.66 5.38
CA LEU A 42 8.56 13.47 4.67
C LEU A 42 9.08 14.87 4.34
N GLU A 43 9.93 15.46 5.21
CA GLU A 43 10.61 16.73 4.97
C GLU A 43 11.48 16.71 3.71
N THR A 44 12.07 15.56 3.38
CA THR A 44 12.94 15.43 2.19
C THR A 44 12.22 15.50 0.86
N VAL A 45 10.88 15.40 0.87
CA VAL A 45 9.99 15.48 -0.30
C VAL A 45 8.99 16.64 -0.20
N SER A 46 9.23 17.59 0.69
CA SER A 46 8.36 18.77 0.91
C SER A 46 8.22 19.64 -0.34
N ASP A 47 9.26 19.69 -1.18
CA ASP A 47 9.30 20.38 -2.47
C ASP A 47 8.51 19.70 -3.60
N LYS A 48 7.93 18.50 -3.33
CA LYS A 48 7.22 17.68 -4.32
C LYS A 48 5.81 17.34 -3.82
N PRO A 49 4.84 18.25 -3.94
CA PRO A 49 3.51 18.10 -3.33
C PRO A 49 2.80 16.79 -3.67
N GLU A 50 2.85 16.37 -4.94
CA GLU A 50 2.24 15.11 -5.40
C GLU A 50 2.89 13.88 -4.74
N THR A 51 4.23 13.86 -4.67
CA THR A 51 4.98 12.76 -4.06
C THR A 51 4.77 12.74 -2.54
N ARG A 52 4.80 13.92 -1.90
CA ARG A 52 4.54 14.08 -0.46
C ARG A 52 3.16 13.55 -0.10
N MET A 53 2.12 13.96 -0.83
CA MET A 53 0.75 13.51 -0.61
C MET A 53 0.62 11.98 -0.81
N ALA A 54 1.29 11.42 -1.80
CA ALA A 54 1.30 9.97 -2.02
C ALA A 54 1.90 9.21 -0.83
N PHE A 55 3.01 9.68 -0.24
CA PHE A 55 3.60 9.07 0.95
C PHE A 55 2.71 9.23 2.19
N LEU A 56 2.09 10.39 2.38
CA LEU A 56 1.11 10.60 3.46
C LEU A 56 -0.04 9.58 3.37
N LEU A 57 -0.63 9.41 2.20
CA LEU A 57 -1.70 8.43 2.00
C LEU A 57 -1.22 7.00 2.28
N LEU A 58 -0.03 6.60 1.80
CA LEU A 58 0.50 5.26 2.06
C LEU A 58 0.71 4.99 3.54
N TYR A 59 1.29 5.94 4.27
CA TYR A 59 1.60 5.78 5.69
C TYR A 59 0.33 5.79 6.56
N TRP A 60 -0.55 6.78 6.37
CA TRP A 60 -1.70 6.99 7.24
C TRP A 60 -2.93 6.12 6.90
N THR A 61 -2.96 5.49 5.75
CA THR A 61 -4.08 4.60 5.38
C THR A 61 -3.68 3.14 5.24
N GLY A 62 -2.38 2.86 5.10
CA GLY A 62 -1.88 1.51 4.90
C GLY A 62 -2.29 0.87 3.56
N MET A 63 -2.79 1.65 2.59
CA MET A 63 -3.15 1.12 1.28
C MET A 63 -1.92 0.59 0.51
N ARG A 64 -2.15 -0.31 -0.44
CA ARG A 64 -1.08 -0.82 -1.30
C ARG A 64 -0.69 0.23 -2.35
N ILE A 65 0.57 0.26 -2.77
CA ILE A 65 1.04 1.19 -3.82
C ILE A 65 0.21 1.10 -5.11
N GLY A 66 -0.20 -0.09 -5.53
CA GLY A 66 -1.06 -0.26 -6.70
C GLY A 66 -2.47 0.32 -6.49
N GLU A 67 -3.00 0.29 -5.27
CA GLU A 67 -4.27 0.90 -4.90
C GLU A 67 -4.15 2.44 -4.95
N LEU A 68 -3.08 3.01 -4.35
CA LEU A 68 -2.78 4.44 -4.43
C LEU A 68 -2.70 4.92 -5.88
N LEU A 69 -1.90 4.25 -6.72
CA LEU A 69 -1.69 4.65 -8.10
C LEU A 69 -2.94 4.51 -8.99
N ALA A 70 -3.95 3.76 -8.54
CA ALA A 70 -5.24 3.64 -9.21
C ALA A 70 -6.27 4.68 -8.77
N LEU A 71 -6.02 5.43 -7.67
CA LEU A 71 -6.98 6.38 -7.13
C LEU A 71 -7.36 7.46 -8.17
N THR A 72 -8.65 7.75 -8.20
CA THR A 72 -9.25 8.87 -8.92
C THR A 72 -9.97 9.77 -7.93
N TYR A 73 -10.34 10.98 -8.33
CA TYR A 73 -11.09 11.89 -7.46
C TYR A 73 -12.44 11.28 -7.01
N ASN A 74 -13.07 10.45 -7.85
CA ASN A 74 -14.33 9.79 -7.52
C ASN A 74 -14.22 8.73 -6.41
N ASP A 75 -13.02 8.28 -6.08
CA ASP A 75 -12.81 7.31 -5.00
C ASP A 75 -12.73 7.97 -3.62
N ILE A 76 -12.74 9.30 -3.56
CA ILE A 76 -12.50 10.06 -2.33
C ILE A 76 -13.74 10.88 -1.98
N ASN A 77 -14.21 10.70 -0.75
CA ASN A 77 -15.25 11.51 -0.15
C ASN A 77 -14.64 12.36 0.98
N LEU A 78 -14.45 13.66 0.72
CA LEU A 78 -13.86 14.59 1.68
C LEU A 78 -14.82 15.02 2.79
N GLU A 79 -16.11 14.87 2.61
CA GLU A 79 -17.13 15.17 3.64
C GLU A 79 -17.14 14.04 4.69
N GLU A 80 -17.17 12.79 4.21
CA GLU A 80 -17.11 11.58 5.02
C GLU A 80 -15.67 11.21 5.43
N LYS A 81 -14.66 11.91 4.89
CA LYS A 81 -13.22 11.62 5.09
C LYS A 81 -12.87 10.16 4.78
N THR A 82 -13.37 9.66 3.65
CA THR A 82 -13.21 8.25 3.27
C THR A 82 -12.59 8.09 1.89
N ILE A 83 -11.91 6.95 1.70
CA ILE A 83 -11.33 6.52 0.42
C ILE A 83 -11.86 5.13 0.08
N SER A 84 -12.46 4.99 -1.10
CA SER A 84 -12.93 3.73 -1.63
C SER A 84 -11.81 3.00 -2.39
N ILE A 85 -11.40 1.84 -1.89
CA ILE A 85 -10.41 0.97 -2.53
C ILE A 85 -11.14 -0.09 -3.32
N ASN A 86 -11.19 0.05 -4.64
CA ASN A 86 -11.95 -0.82 -5.53
C ASN A 86 -11.18 -1.24 -6.80
N LYS A 87 -9.94 -0.79 -6.95
CA LYS A 87 -9.08 -1.05 -8.12
C LYS A 87 -7.61 -0.97 -7.76
N SER A 88 -6.77 -1.50 -8.63
CA SER A 88 -5.32 -1.47 -8.49
C SER A 88 -4.67 -1.22 -9.84
N TYR A 89 -3.64 -0.38 -9.85
CA TYR A 89 -2.82 -0.09 -11.03
C TYR A 89 -1.54 -0.93 -11.02
N GLN A 90 -1.19 -1.40 -12.19
CA GLN A 90 0.10 -2.01 -12.47
C GLN A 90 0.57 -1.65 -13.88
N ARG A 91 1.89 -1.59 -14.07
CA ARG A 91 2.48 -1.40 -15.40
C ARG A 91 3.17 -2.69 -15.83
N LEU A 92 2.67 -3.31 -16.90
CA LEU A 92 3.21 -4.56 -17.44
C LEU A 92 3.66 -4.35 -18.87
N LYS A 93 4.94 -4.68 -19.16
CA LYS A 93 5.53 -4.54 -20.50
C LYS A 93 5.29 -3.15 -21.11
N GLY A 94 5.44 -2.09 -20.30
CA GLY A 94 5.25 -0.70 -20.72
C GLY A 94 3.79 -0.24 -20.85
N LYS A 95 2.80 -1.11 -20.65
CA LYS A 95 1.37 -0.77 -20.72
C LYS A 95 0.78 -0.59 -19.33
N ASP A 96 0.03 0.48 -19.15
CA ASP A 96 -0.71 0.77 -17.93
C ASP A 96 -1.98 -0.08 -17.89
N MET A 97 -2.19 -0.76 -16.76
CA MET A 97 -3.36 -1.62 -16.54
C MET A 97 -4.00 -1.29 -15.20
N ILE A 98 -5.30 -1.04 -15.22
CA ILE A 98 -6.12 -0.95 -14.01
C ILE A 98 -6.93 -2.25 -13.92
N THR A 99 -6.81 -2.94 -12.80
CA THR A 99 -7.49 -4.21 -12.55
C THR A 99 -8.37 -4.10 -11.32
N GLN A 100 -9.44 -4.89 -11.30
CA GLN A 100 -10.19 -5.08 -10.06
C GLN A 100 -9.37 -5.90 -9.05
N PRO A 101 -9.62 -5.73 -7.76
CA PRO A 101 -8.98 -6.52 -6.72
C PRO A 101 -9.27 -8.03 -6.93
N LYS A 102 -8.27 -8.85 -6.61
CA LYS A 102 -8.37 -10.31 -6.80
C LYS A 102 -9.39 -10.98 -5.87
N THR A 103 -9.68 -10.37 -4.73
CA THR A 103 -10.62 -10.91 -3.74
C THR A 103 -11.64 -9.86 -3.33
N PRO A 104 -12.89 -10.24 -3.02
CA PRO A 104 -13.92 -9.31 -2.52
C PRO A 104 -13.48 -8.54 -1.27
N LYS A 105 -12.73 -9.15 -0.36
CA LYS A 105 -12.20 -8.52 0.85
C LYS A 105 -11.19 -7.39 0.58
N SER A 106 -10.64 -7.35 -0.63
CA SER A 106 -9.76 -6.24 -1.03
C SER A 106 -10.53 -4.97 -1.37
N ILE A 107 -11.84 -5.08 -1.64
CA ILE A 107 -12.73 -3.94 -1.83
C ILE A 107 -13.15 -3.47 -0.45
N ARG A 108 -12.79 -2.23 -0.10
CA ARG A 108 -13.01 -1.68 1.22
C ARG A 108 -13.05 -0.16 1.19
N VAL A 109 -13.59 0.42 2.25
CA VAL A 109 -13.54 1.86 2.50
C VAL A 109 -12.57 2.11 3.66
N ILE A 110 -11.68 3.08 3.49
CA ILE A 110 -10.70 3.47 4.52
C ILE A 110 -11.05 4.89 4.97
N THR A 111 -11.18 5.10 6.28
CA THR A 111 -11.32 6.44 6.85
C THR A 111 -9.97 7.14 6.93
N MET A 112 -9.94 8.43 6.62
CA MET A 112 -8.78 9.31 6.79
C MET A 112 -8.86 10.04 8.13
N PRO A 113 -7.74 10.24 8.83
CA PRO A 113 -7.66 11.22 9.92
C PRO A 113 -7.99 12.62 9.42
N ASP A 114 -8.50 13.49 10.29
CA ASP A 114 -8.95 14.83 9.94
C ASP A 114 -7.88 15.67 9.24
N PHE A 115 -6.68 15.68 9.81
CA PHE A 115 -5.55 16.42 9.23
C PHE A 115 -5.21 15.93 7.81
N LEU A 116 -5.29 14.61 7.55
CA LEU A 116 -4.98 14.06 6.24
C LEU A 116 -6.04 14.45 5.20
N ALA A 117 -7.31 14.49 5.61
CA ALA A 117 -8.40 14.95 4.75
C ALA A 117 -8.26 16.44 4.42
N GLU A 118 -7.78 17.26 5.34
CA GLU A 118 -7.51 18.68 5.14
C GLU A 118 -6.31 18.89 4.21
N GLU A 119 -5.18 18.23 4.45
CA GLU A 119 -4.01 18.27 3.54
C GLU A 119 -4.38 17.79 2.13
N PHE A 120 -5.21 16.75 2.05
CA PHE A 120 -5.66 16.25 0.75
C PHE A 120 -6.60 17.25 0.05
N ARG A 121 -7.47 17.96 0.79
CA ARG A 121 -8.31 19.03 0.23
C ARG A 121 -7.46 20.17 -0.31
N GLU A 122 -6.45 20.59 0.43
CA GLU A 122 -5.51 21.63 0.00
C GLU A 122 -4.74 21.16 -1.26
N TYR A 123 -4.21 19.96 -1.26
CA TYR A 123 -3.56 19.38 -2.43
C TYR A 123 -4.48 19.41 -3.66
N CYS A 124 -5.74 18.97 -3.53
CA CYS A 124 -6.70 18.97 -4.62
C CYS A 124 -7.05 20.38 -5.11
N SER A 125 -7.02 21.40 -4.27
CA SER A 125 -7.27 22.78 -4.67
C SER A 125 -6.23 23.34 -5.64
N HIS A 126 -5.03 22.76 -5.63
CA HIS A 126 -3.93 23.11 -6.54
C HIS A 126 -3.92 22.28 -7.84
N LEU A 127 -4.81 21.29 -7.95
CA LEU A 127 -4.90 20.44 -9.14
C LEU A 127 -5.85 21.08 -10.18
N TYR A 128 -5.27 21.66 -11.22
CA TYR A 128 -6.05 22.22 -12.33
C TYR A 128 -6.25 21.18 -13.44
N GLY A 129 -7.49 21.06 -13.96
CA GLY A 129 -7.77 20.30 -15.18
C GLY A 129 -7.76 18.80 -15.05
N ILE A 130 -7.72 18.22 -13.84
CA ILE A 130 -7.86 16.78 -13.65
C ILE A 130 -9.33 16.38 -13.76
N MET A 131 -9.65 15.52 -14.72
CA MET A 131 -10.98 14.95 -14.82
C MET A 131 -11.23 13.99 -13.65
N LYS A 132 -12.46 13.98 -13.13
CA LYS A 132 -12.85 13.14 -11.97
C LYS A 132 -12.54 11.65 -12.10
N LYS A 133 -12.40 11.14 -13.33
CA LYS A 133 -12.09 9.74 -13.64
C LYS A 133 -10.61 9.47 -13.92
N GLU A 134 -9.78 10.51 -13.99
CA GLU A 134 -8.35 10.32 -14.21
C GLU A 134 -7.64 9.96 -12.91
N ARG A 135 -6.50 9.27 -13.04
CA ARG A 135 -5.66 8.94 -11.89
C ARG A 135 -5.11 10.22 -11.25
N LEU A 136 -5.25 10.31 -9.93
CA LEU A 136 -4.70 11.43 -9.15
C LEU A 136 -3.17 11.48 -9.22
N PHE A 137 -2.53 10.30 -9.18
CA PHE A 137 -1.08 10.14 -9.20
C PHE A 137 -0.65 9.57 -10.55
N ARG A 138 -0.03 10.39 -11.38
CA ARG A 138 0.33 10.01 -12.76
C ARG A 138 1.70 9.34 -12.88
N PHE A 139 2.45 9.26 -11.80
CA PHE A 139 3.74 8.58 -11.75
C PHE A 139 3.61 7.04 -11.61
N THR A 140 4.75 6.36 -11.63
CA THR A 140 4.84 4.90 -11.52
C THR A 140 5.35 4.47 -10.14
N LYS A 141 5.24 3.16 -9.84
CA LYS A 141 5.83 2.57 -8.64
C LYS A 141 7.35 2.82 -8.56
N SER A 142 8.07 2.70 -9.69
CA SER A 142 9.52 2.94 -9.74
C SER A 142 9.90 4.38 -9.38
N HIS A 143 9.06 5.36 -9.73
CA HIS A 143 9.24 6.75 -9.29
C HIS A 143 9.17 6.85 -7.76
N MET A 144 8.16 6.24 -7.14
CA MET A 144 8.00 6.25 -5.68
C MET A 144 9.17 5.53 -4.97
N GLU A 145 9.62 4.39 -5.52
CA GLU A 145 10.79 3.68 -5.00
C GLU A 145 12.07 4.51 -5.09
N HIS A 146 12.25 5.26 -6.18
CA HIS A 146 13.39 6.17 -6.34
C HIS A 146 13.31 7.35 -5.35
N CYS A 147 12.14 7.99 -5.23
CA CYS A 147 11.95 9.09 -4.27
C CYS A 147 12.18 8.61 -2.83
N MET A 148 11.71 7.40 -2.50
CA MET A 148 11.93 6.80 -1.19
C MET A 148 13.43 6.55 -0.92
N ALA A 149 14.16 5.97 -1.85
CA ALA A 149 15.59 5.72 -1.70
C ALA A 149 16.37 7.03 -1.48
N THR A 150 16.12 8.05 -2.31
CA THR A 150 16.76 9.37 -2.16
C THR A 150 16.37 10.06 -0.85
N GLY A 151 15.11 9.96 -0.43
CA GLY A 151 14.65 10.53 0.83
C GLY A 151 15.28 9.86 2.04
N ILE A 152 15.44 8.53 2.03
CA ILE A 152 16.16 7.78 3.07
C ILE A 152 17.61 8.24 3.19
N GLU A 153 18.31 8.41 2.06
CA GLU A 153 19.70 8.90 2.06
C GLU A 153 19.83 10.32 2.64
N ARG A 154 18.84 11.18 2.37
CA ARG A 154 18.83 12.57 2.86
C ARG A 154 18.46 12.68 4.34
N SER A 155 17.47 11.90 4.79
CA SER A 155 16.99 11.95 6.18
C SER A 155 17.82 11.13 7.15
N GLY A 156 18.58 10.14 6.65
CA GLY A 156 19.33 9.19 7.47
C GLY A 156 18.48 8.18 8.23
N VAL A 157 17.17 8.09 7.95
CA VAL A 157 16.29 7.10 8.59
C VAL A 157 16.64 5.69 8.11
N LYS A 158 16.26 4.67 8.88
CA LYS A 158 16.54 3.28 8.51
C LYS A 158 15.90 2.91 7.18
N ARG A 159 16.57 2.05 6.44
CA ARG A 159 16.11 1.62 5.12
C ARG A 159 14.98 0.61 5.23
N ILE A 160 13.82 0.95 4.67
CA ILE A 160 12.68 0.05 4.48
C ILE A 160 12.25 0.06 3.01
N ARG A 161 11.39 -0.89 2.63
CA ARG A 161 10.80 -0.92 1.29
C ARG A 161 9.50 -0.13 1.27
N LEU A 162 9.08 0.32 0.11
CA LEU A 162 7.82 1.05 -0.07
C LEU A 162 6.60 0.28 0.49
N HIS A 163 6.60 -1.05 0.40
CA HIS A 163 5.53 -1.88 0.98
C HIS A 163 5.55 -1.89 2.51
N ASP A 164 6.69 -1.65 3.13
CA ASP A 164 6.85 -1.70 4.59
C ASP A 164 6.22 -0.47 5.27
N LEU A 165 5.86 0.61 4.52
CA LEU A 165 5.01 1.70 5.01
C LEU A 165 3.64 1.18 5.50
N ARG A 166 3.12 0.15 4.85
CA ARG A 166 1.90 -0.52 5.30
C ARG A 166 2.10 -1.30 6.61
N HIS A 167 3.30 -1.84 6.84
CA HIS A 167 3.67 -2.42 8.14
C HIS A 167 3.82 -1.34 9.20
N SER A 168 4.39 -0.18 8.83
CA SER A 168 4.44 1.00 9.72
C SER A 168 3.04 1.42 10.17
N HIS A 169 2.09 1.49 9.22
CA HIS A 169 0.69 1.78 9.55
C HIS A 169 0.07 0.74 10.49
N ALA A 170 0.29 -0.55 10.22
CA ALA A 170 -0.22 -1.62 11.08
C ALA A 170 0.35 -1.53 12.50
N SER A 171 1.67 -1.30 12.64
CA SER A 171 2.33 -1.13 13.93
C SER A 171 1.78 0.07 14.70
N MET A 172 1.62 1.21 14.03
CA MET A 172 1.02 2.41 14.63
C MET A 172 -0.38 2.13 15.18
N LEU A 173 -1.23 1.39 14.44
CA LEU A 173 -2.57 1.03 14.92
C LEU A 173 -2.53 0.08 16.10
N VAL A 174 -1.58 -0.87 16.15
CA VAL A 174 -1.36 -1.74 17.31
C VAL A 174 -0.96 -0.92 18.53
N ASP A 175 -0.04 0.03 18.38
CA ASP A 175 0.41 0.92 19.45
C ASP A 175 -0.73 1.81 19.99
N MET A 176 -1.68 2.16 19.11
CA MET A 176 -2.92 2.87 19.49
C MET A 176 -3.98 1.97 20.15
N GLY A 177 -3.73 0.67 20.29
CA GLY A 177 -4.63 -0.29 20.92
C GLY A 177 -5.77 -0.77 20.02
N VAL A 178 -5.70 -0.58 18.71
CA VAL A 178 -6.72 -1.05 17.76
C VAL A 178 -6.67 -2.58 17.67
N ALA A 179 -7.86 -3.22 17.71
CA ALA A 179 -7.96 -4.67 17.68
C ALA A 179 -7.40 -5.28 16.38
N PRO A 180 -6.67 -6.41 16.43
CA PRO A 180 -6.06 -7.04 15.24
C PRO A 180 -7.05 -7.33 14.11
N LEU A 181 -8.31 -7.64 14.44
CA LEU A 181 -9.35 -7.88 13.45
C LEU A 181 -9.69 -6.60 12.67
N GLU A 182 -9.83 -5.47 13.34
CA GLU A 182 -10.10 -4.16 12.71
C GLU A 182 -8.94 -3.72 11.82
N ILE A 183 -7.69 -3.97 12.28
CA ILE A 183 -6.51 -3.71 11.47
C ILE A 183 -6.51 -4.58 10.20
N ALA A 184 -6.83 -5.88 10.33
CA ALA A 184 -6.91 -6.79 9.19
C ALA A 184 -7.98 -6.36 8.18
N GLU A 185 -9.15 -5.95 8.64
CA GLU A 185 -10.24 -5.43 7.80
C GLU A 185 -9.84 -4.13 7.10
N ARG A 186 -9.30 -3.16 7.84
CA ARG A 186 -8.81 -1.89 7.29
C ARG A 186 -7.75 -2.11 6.21
N LEU A 187 -6.84 -3.03 6.43
CA LEU A 187 -5.80 -3.38 5.47
C LEU A 187 -6.31 -4.28 4.33
N GLY A 188 -7.46 -4.94 4.47
CA GLY A 188 -7.96 -5.92 3.50
C GLY A 188 -7.08 -7.17 3.45
N HIS A 189 -6.73 -7.71 4.63
CA HIS A 189 -6.06 -9.00 4.76
C HIS A 189 -7.09 -10.12 4.75
N GLU A 190 -6.78 -11.21 4.05
CA GLU A 190 -7.64 -12.37 3.96
C GLU A 190 -7.65 -13.17 5.26
N LYS A 191 -6.53 -13.13 5.99
CA LYS A 191 -6.31 -13.79 7.28
C LYS A 191 -5.73 -12.82 8.30
N VAL A 192 -6.19 -12.90 9.52
CA VAL A 192 -5.70 -12.09 10.66
C VAL A 192 -4.22 -12.40 10.96
N GLU A 193 -3.79 -13.64 10.76
CA GLU A 193 -2.38 -14.08 10.92
C GLU A 193 -1.38 -13.31 10.04
N THR A 194 -1.86 -12.54 9.07
CA THR A 194 -1.03 -11.73 8.17
C THR A 194 -0.81 -10.32 8.73
N THR A 195 -1.55 -9.95 9.75
CA THR A 195 -1.48 -8.64 10.43
C THR A 195 -0.54 -8.69 11.61
#